data_0c062a277b5c80a49e1b381ca83243f0
#
_entry.id   0c062a277b5c80a49e1b381ca83243f0
#
_cell.length_a   1.000
_cell.length_b   1.000
_cell.length_c   1.000
_cell.angle_alpha   90.00
_cell.angle_beta   90.00
_cell.angle_gamma   90.00
#
_symmetry.space_group_name_H-M   'P 1'
#
loop_
_entity.id
_entity.type
_entity.pdbx_description
1 polymer ?
#
loop_
_entity_poly.entity_id
_entity_poly.type
_entity_poly.pdbx_seq_one_letter_code
_entity_poly.pdbx_strand_id
1 'polypeptide(L)'
;MAKKNDSLGNRMKGYESVSRHFLTRRMPAIIRLDGKAFHTFTKGMKKPFDPIMTQAMQSTMKYLCENIQGCVLGYTQSDEITLVLTDYATLQTDAWFGNNIQKMVSVSASMATLAFNQAFSAISAEWINQQIHQFPTMGTETTREVHTYIVKRNTALFDSR
;
A
#
# COMPACT_ATOMS: atom_id res chain seq x y z
N MET A 1 15.49 33.86 -13.50
CA MET A 1 16.78 33.28 -13.04
C MET A 1 17.21 32.22 -14.07
N ALA A 2 18.32 32.43 -14.76
CA ALA A 2 18.87 31.45 -15.70
C ALA A 2 19.33 30.21 -14.93
N LYS A 3 18.86 29.03 -15.32
CA LYS A 3 19.33 27.74 -14.77
C LYS A 3 20.84 27.65 -15.00
N LYS A 4 21.61 27.67 -13.89
CA LYS A 4 23.06 27.43 -13.92
C LYS A 4 23.28 26.09 -14.62
N ASN A 5 24.08 26.09 -15.69
CA ASN A 5 24.36 24.88 -16.48
C ASN A 5 25.22 23.93 -15.64
N ASP A 6 24.58 23.04 -14.88
CA ASP A 6 25.24 22.04 -14.03
C ASP A 6 25.67 20.85 -14.89
N SER A 7 26.83 21.00 -15.54
CA SER A 7 27.38 19.97 -16.43
C SER A 7 27.70 18.67 -15.69
N LEU A 8 28.11 18.72 -14.43
CA LEU A 8 28.36 17.52 -13.61
C LEU A 8 27.04 16.83 -13.26
N GLY A 9 26.06 17.57 -12.74
CA GLY A 9 24.75 17.01 -12.41
C GLY A 9 24.04 16.41 -13.61
N ASN A 10 24.12 17.04 -14.79
CA ASN A 10 23.55 16.50 -16.03
C ASN A 10 24.26 15.22 -16.48
N ARG A 11 25.58 15.13 -16.35
CA ARG A 11 26.35 13.92 -16.65
C ARG A 11 25.99 12.78 -15.70
N MET A 12 25.89 13.05 -14.39
CA MET A 12 25.50 12.06 -13.39
C MET A 12 24.07 11.53 -13.64
N LYS A 13 23.12 12.41 -13.93
CA LYS A 13 21.77 12.03 -14.36
C LYS A 13 21.75 11.17 -15.63
N GLY A 14 22.67 11.44 -16.57
CA GLY A 14 22.86 10.60 -17.75
C GLY A 14 23.25 9.17 -17.39
N TYR A 15 24.19 8.98 -16.47
CA TYR A 15 24.59 7.66 -15.99
C TYR A 15 23.44 6.94 -15.25
N GLU A 16 22.73 7.64 -14.38
CA GLU A 16 21.56 7.08 -13.69
C GLU A 16 20.43 6.67 -14.65
N SER A 17 20.29 7.36 -15.77
CA SER A 17 19.21 7.09 -16.73
C SER A 17 19.36 5.75 -17.48
N VAL A 18 20.57 5.19 -17.56
CA VAL A 18 20.87 3.95 -18.30
C VAL A 18 20.10 2.75 -17.73
N SER A 19 19.89 2.70 -16.42
CA SER A 19 19.17 1.60 -15.74
C SER A 19 17.66 1.84 -15.58
N ARG A 20 17.15 2.98 -16.07
CA ARG A 20 15.72 3.31 -15.92
C ARG A 20 14.87 2.57 -16.95
N HIS A 21 13.81 1.93 -16.47
CA HIS A 21 12.81 1.28 -17.32
C HIS A 21 11.48 1.99 -17.17
N PHE A 22 10.77 2.16 -18.29
CA PHE A 22 9.51 2.89 -18.36
C PHE A 22 8.45 2.03 -19.04
N LEU A 23 7.21 2.12 -18.57
CA LEU A 23 6.04 1.60 -19.28
C LEU A 23 5.68 2.53 -20.44
N THR A 24 5.00 1.97 -21.44
CA THR A 24 4.51 2.72 -22.58
C THR A 24 3.50 3.78 -22.15
N ARG A 25 3.66 5.01 -22.63
CA ARG A 25 2.72 6.10 -22.41
C ARG A 25 1.40 5.85 -23.13
N ARG A 26 0.32 6.39 -22.58
CA ARG A 26 -1.05 6.29 -23.10
C ARG A 26 -1.56 4.85 -23.23
N MET A 27 -1.08 4.01 -22.37
CA MET A 27 -1.58 2.65 -22.11
C MET A 27 -1.94 2.52 -20.64
N PRO A 28 -2.96 1.72 -20.26
CA PRO A 28 -3.23 1.44 -18.86
C PRO A 28 -2.01 0.80 -18.20
N ALA A 29 -1.62 1.31 -17.03
CA ALA A 29 -0.61 0.67 -16.18
C ALA A 29 -1.31 -0.05 -15.03
N ILE A 30 -0.87 -1.27 -14.72
CA ILE A 30 -1.37 -2.06 -13.61
C ILE A 30 -0.26 -2.13 -12.57
N ILE A 31 -0.61 -1.77 -11.32
CA ILE A 31 0.25 -1.98 -10.15
C ILE A 31 -0.40 -3.07 -9.31
N ARG A 32 0.35 -4.11 -8.98
CA ARG A 32 -0.06 -5.14 -8.05
C ARG A 32 0.80 -5.08 -6.79
N LEU A 33 0.15 -4.96 -5.66
CA LEU A 33 0.77 -4.97 -4.35
C LEU A 33 0.39 -6.26 -3.63
N ASP A 34 1.33 -6.83 -2.91
CA ASP A 34 1.18 -8.11 -2.23
C ASP A 34 1.77 -8.03 -0.81
N GLY A 35 1.06 -8.59 0.15
CA GLY A 35 1.51 -8.61 1.53
C GLY A 35 2.62 -9.63 1.75
N LYS A 36 3.82 -9.16 2.09
CA LYS A 36 4.97 -10.01 2.34
C LYS A 36 4.72 -10.97 3.51
N ALA A 37 4.74 -12.28 3.24
CA ALA A 37 4.57 -13.35 4.22
C ALA A 37 3.25 -13.25 5.03
N PHE A 38 2.17 -12.81 4.41
CA PHE A 38 0.89 -12.60 5.09
C PHE A 38 0.26 -13.89 5.63
N HIS A 39 0.62 -15.06 5.11
CA HIS A 39 0.26 -16.33 5.75
C HIS A 39 0.77 -16.44 7.20
N THR A 40 1.93 -15.85 7.50
CA THR A 40 2.47 -15.74 8.87
C THR A 40 1.83 -14.57 9.61
N PHE A 41 1.63 -13.44 8.94
CA PHE A 41 0.99 -12.27 9.53
C PHE A 41 -0.43 -12.59 10.00
N THR A 42 -1.23 -13.30 9.22
CA THR A 42 -2.62 -13.65 9.55
C THR A 42 -2.77 -14.85 10.49
N LYS A 43 -1.66 -15.49 10.90
CA LYS A 43 -1.71 -16.61 11.86
C LYS A 43 -2.32 -16.16 13.20
N GLY A 44 -3.38 -16.84 13.64
CA GLY A 44 -4.13 -16.52 14.86
C GLY A 44 -5.27 -15.55 14.66
N MET A 45 -5.48 -15.01 13.48
CA MET A 45 -6.65 -14.22 13.10
C MET A 45 -7.83 -15.13 12.70
N LYS A 46 -9.02 -14.56 12.64
CA LYS A 46 -10.25 -15.27 12.23
C LYS A 46 -10.16 -15.78 10.80
N LYS A 47 -10.69 -16.99 10.58
CA LYS A 47 -10.73 -17.62 9.25
C LYS A 47 -12.20 -17.83 8.83
N PRO A 48 -12.51 -17.80 7.52
CA PRO A 48 -11.59 -17.58 6.40
C PRO A 48 -11.18 -16.11 6.21
N PHE A 49 -11.98 -15.16 6.70
CA PHE A 49 -11.75 -13.72 6.55
C PHE A 49 -11.83 -13.03 7.90
N ASP A 50 -10.73 -12.42 8.30
CA ASP A 50 -10.66 -11.60 9.50
C ASP A 50 -11.23 -10.19 9.20
N PRO A 51 -12.23 -9.69 9.95
CA PRO A 51 -12.84 -8.40 9.68
C PRO A 51 -11.87 -7.22 9.79
N ILE A 52 -10.96 -7.25 10.78
CA ILE A 52 -9.97 -6.18 11.01
C ILE A 52 -8.98 -6.14 9.86
N MET A 53 -8.47 -7.31 9.46
CA MET A 53 -7.60 -7.46 8.30
C MET A 53 -8.27 -6.97 7.01
N THR A 54 -9.49 -7.42 6.75
CA THR A 54 -10.26 -7.04 5.54
C THR A 54 -10.50 -5.52 5.49
N GLN A 55 -10.90 -4.93 6.61
CA GLN A 55 -11.14 -3.49 6.68
C GLN A 55 -9.84 -2.69 6.52
N ALA A 56 -8.72 -3.17 7.08
CA ALA A 56 -7.42 -2.55 6.90
C ALA A 56 -6.96 -2.59 5.43
N MET A 57 -7.15 -3.72 4.72
CA MET A 57 -6.85 -3.84 3.29
C MET A 57 -7.71 -2.90 2.44
N GLN A 58 -9.02 -2.82 2.72
CA GLN A 58 -9.94 -1.91 2.01
C GLN A 58 -9.56 -0.43 2.24
N SER A 59 -9.21 -0.06 3.47
CA SER A 59 -8.74 1.29 3.81
C SER A 59 -7.43 1.62 3.09
N THR A 60 -6.51 0.67 3.01
CA THR A 60 -5.25 0.80 2.28
C THR A 60 -5.49 1.00 0.80
N MET A 61 -6.32 0.17 0.18
CA MET A 61 -6.68 0.31 -1.24
C MET A 61 -7.29 1.69 -1.51
N LYS A 62 -8.24 2.13 -0.69
CA LYS A 62 -8.86 3.45 -0.82
C LYS A 62 -7.82 4.56 -0.75
N TYR A 63 -6.93 4.54 0.23
CA TYR A 63 -5.84 5.50 0.37
C TYR A 63 -4.96 5.54 -0.89
N LEU A 64 -4.58 4.38 -1.43
CA LEU A 64 -3.77 4.30 -2.65
C LEU A 64 -4.50 4.90 -3.86
N CYS A 65 -5.79 4.57 -4.03
CA CYS A 65 -6.60 5.14 -5.12
C CYS A 65 -6.70 6.66 -5.06
N GLU A 66 -6.79 7.23 -3.86
CA GLU A 66 -6.91 8.68 -3.64
C GLU A 66 -5.59 9.42 -3.81
N ASN A 67 -4.45 8.76 -3.58
CA ASN A 67 -3.13 9.41 -3.53
C ASN A 67 -2.19 9.03 -4.67
N ILE A 68 -2.54 8.06 -5.52
CA ILE A 68 -1.76 7.70 -6.70
C ILE A 68 -2.38 8.37 -7.93
N GLN A 69 -1.60 9.23 -8.56
CA GLN A 69 -2.03 9.98 -9.74
C GLN A 69 -2.47 9.05 -10.88
N GLY A 70 -3.64 9.33 -11.44
CA GLY A 70 -4.17 8.58 -12.58
C GLY A 70 -4.81 7.25 -12.21
N CYS A 71 -4.96 6.93 -10.92
CA CYS A 71 -5.68 5.73 -10.49
C CYS A 71 -7.17 5.88 -10.79
N VAL A 72 -7.70 4.93 -11.55
CA VAL A 72 -9.12 4.91 -12.00
C VAL A 72 -9.88 3.73 -11.42
N LEU A 73 -9.18 2.70 -10.91
CA LEU A 73 -9.79 1.52 -10.32
C LEU A 73 -8.84 0.90 -9.30
N GLY A 74 -9.38 0.50 -8.16
CA GLY A 74 -8.72 -0.34 -7.16
C GLY A 74 -9.53 -1.60 -6.89
N TYR A 75 -8.84 -2.73 -6.75
CA TYR A 75 -9.42 -4.00 -6.36
C TYR A 75 -8.55 -4.64 -5.28
N THR A 76 -9.17 -5.17 -4.23
CA THR A 76 -8.45 -5.91 -3.19
C THR A 76 -9.10 -7.25 -2.91
N GLN A 77 -8.28 -8.27 -2.73
CA GLN A 77 -8.69 -9.60 -2.33
C GLN A 77 -7.60 -10.24 -1.48
N SER A 78 -7.97 -10.75 -0.30
CA SER A 78 -7.01 -11.29 0.67
C SER A 78 -5.95 -10.25 1.05
N ASP A 79 -4.70 -10.50 0.74
CA ASP A 79 -3.53 -9.64 0.99
C ASP A 79 -3.02 -8.94 -0.27
N GLU A 80 -3.77 -9.02 -1.38
CA GLU A 80 -3.42 -8.39 -2.64
C GLU A 80 -4.26 -7.14 -2.91
N ILE A 81 -3.63 -6.12 -3.49
CA ILE A 81 -4.27 -4.92 -4.03
C ILE A 81 -3.82 -4.75 -5.48
N THR A 82 -4.77 -4.58 -6.38
CA THR A 82 -4.52 -4.23 -7.78
C THR A 82 -5.05 -2.84 -8.07
N LEU A 83 -4.23 -1.99 -8.66
CA LEU A 83 -4.58 -0.65 -9.09
C LEU A 83 -4.45 -0.54 -10.60
N VAL A 84 -5.39 0.15 -11.23
CA VAL A 84 -5.31 0.49 -12.67
C VAL A 84 -5.13 1.99 -12.79
N LEU A 85 -4.07 2.40 -13.47
CA LEU A 85 -3.73 3.80 -13.74
C LEU A 85 -3.87 4.10 -15.22
N THR A 86 -4.29 5.33 -15.51
CA THR A 86 -4.36 5.86 -16.89
C THR A 86 -3.69 7.22 -16.96
N ASP A 87 -3.07 7.53 -18.12
CA ASP A 87 -2.41 8.80 -18.38
C ASP A 87 -2.93 9.51 -19.64
N TYR A 88 -4.18 9.20 -20.02
CA TYR A 88 -4.79 9.68 -21.27
C TYR A 88 -6.19 10.28 -21.10
N ALA A 89 -6.55 10.73 -19.90
CA ALA A 89 -7.82 11.41 -19.67
C ALA A 89 -7.94 12.71 -20.51
N THR A 90 -6.82 13.42 -20.67
CA THR A 90 -6.68 14.58 -21.56
C THR A 90 -5.33 14.52 -22.28
N LEU A 91 -5.12 15.43 -23.27
CA LEU A 91 -3.82 15.55 -23.94
C LEU A 91 -2.69 15.98 -23.00
N GLN A 92 -3.01 16.70 -21.93
CA GLN A 92 -2.06 17.20 -20.93
C GLN A 92 -1.87 16.25 -19.74
N THR A 93 -2.63 15.14 -19.68
CA THR A 93 -2.50 14.18 -18.57
C THR A 93 -1.11 13.54 -18.57
N ASP A 94 -0.42 13.65 -17.43
CA ASP A 94 0.87 13.02 -17.23
C ASP A 94 0.73 11.68 -16.49
N ALA A 95 1.60 10.74 -16.81
CA ALA A 95 1.71 9.47 -16.09
C ALA A 95 2.36 9.66 -14.72
N TRP A 96 1.91 8.90 -13.73
CA TRP A 96 2.52 8.87 -12.41
C TRP A 96 4.01 8.52 -12.52
N PHE A 97 4.87 9.38 -12.00
CA PHE A 97 6.34 9.32 -12.18
C PHE A 97 6.81 9.16 -13.63
N GLY A 98 6.02 9.61 -14.61
CA GLY A 98 6.33 9.42 -16.04
C GLY A 98 6.42 7.95 -16.45
N ASN A 99 5.71 7.05 -15.76
CA ASN A 99 5.76 5.60 -15.95
C ASN A 99 7.14 4.96 -15.63
N ASN A 100 7.96 5.58 -14.78
CA ASN A 100 9.21 4.97 -14.30
C ASN A 100 8.89 3.81 -13.36
N ILE A 101 9.15 2.57 -13.80
CA ILE A 101 8.78 1.33 -13.11
C ILE A 101 9.36 1.29 -11.70
N GLN A 102 10.65 1.57 -11.54
CA GLN A 102 11.32 1.51 -10.24
C GLN A 102 10.70 2.48 -9.22
N LYS A 103 10.34 3.69 -9.64
CA LYS A 103 9.65 4.65 -8.77
C LYS A 103 8.23 4.21 -8.44
N MET A 104 7.50 3.73 -9.44
CA MET A 104 6.13 3.27 -9.25
C MET A 104 6.06 2.15 -8.22
N VAL A 105 6.87 1.10 -8.36
CA VAL A 105 6.85 -0.06 -7.44
C VAL A 105 7.38 0.30 -6.05
N SER A 106 8.48 1.06 -5.94
CA SER A 106 9.05 1.39 -4.64
C SER A 106 8.16 2.32 -3.81
N VAL A 107 7.58 3.33 -4.46
CA VAL A 107 6.72 4.30 -3.75
C VAL A 107 5.37 3.68 -3.41
N SER A 108 4.74 2.92 -4.32
CA SER A 108 3.46 2.26 -4.02
C SER A 108 3.60 1.24 -2.90
N ALA A 109 4.67 0.44 -2.85
CA ALA A 109 4.95 -0.50 -1.75
C ALA A 109 5.11 0.23 -0.41
N SER A 110 5.85 1.34 -0.40
CA SER A 110 6.03 2.17 0.80
C SER A 110 4.73 2.79 1.27
N MET A 111 3.90 3.30 0.35
CA MET A 111 2.58 3.86 0.65
C MET A 111 1.64 2.80 1.22
N ALA A 112 1.59 1.61 0.62
CA ALA A 112 0.76 0.51 1.10
C ALA A 112 1.18 0.04 2.50
N THR A 113 2.49 -0.12 2.72
CA THR A 113 3.05 -0.50 4.02
C THR A 113 2.66 0.49 5.11
N LEU A 114 2.81 1.80 4.86
CA LEU A 114 2.44 2.85 5.80
C LEU A 114 0.93 2.84 6.07
N ALA A 115 0.12 2.90 5.02
CA ALA A 115 -1.33 3.01 5.13
C ALA A 115 -1.95 1.79 5.82
N PHE A 116 -1.49 0.57 5.47
CA PHE A 116 -1.97 -0.65 6.11
C PHE A 116 -1.65 -0.69 7.61
N ASN A 117 -0.41 -0.40 7.99
CA ASN A 117 -0.02 -0.43 9.39
C ASN A 117 -0.79 0.61 10.23
N GLN A 118 -1.03 1.80 9.69
CA GLN A 118 -1.85 2.82 10.33
C GLN A 118 -3.31 2.36 10.47
N ALA A 119 -3.92 1.88 9.40
CA ALA A 119 -5.30 1.42 9.39
C ALA A 119 -5.49 0.22 10.33
N PHE A 120 -4.63 -0.80 10.22
CA PHE A 120 -4.69 -1.98 11.08
C PHE A 120 -4.51 -1.63 12.57
N SER A 121 -3.59 -0.73 12.90
CA SER A 121 -3.38 -0.27 14.27
C SER A 121 -4.60 0.47 14.82
N ALA A 122 -5.19 1.37 14.04
CA ALA A 122 -6.38 2.14 14.45
C ALA A 122 -7.61 1.23 14.64
N ILE A 123 -7.91 0.40 13.62
CA ILE A 123 -9.08 -0.50 13.63
C ILE A 123 -8.97 -1.52 14.77
N SER A 124 -7.79 -2.12 14.94
CA SER A 124 -7.58 -3.08 16.03
C SER A 124 -7.64 -2.43 17.41
N ALA A 125 -7.20 -1.17 17.56
CA ALA A 125 -7.31 -0.44 18.83
C ALA A 125 -8.78 -0.16 19.18
N GLU A 126 -9.57 0.28 18.21
CA GLU A 126 -10.99 0.53 18.40
C GLU A 126 -11.72 -0.75 18.78
N TRP A 127 -11.49 -1.84 18.06
CA TRP A 127 -12.08 -3.13 18.40
C TRP A 127 -11.70 -3.60 19.81
N ILE A 128 -10.43 -3.49 20.22
CA ILE A 128 -9.97 -3.86 21.56
C ILE A 128 -10.68 -3.02 22.63
N ASN A 129 -10.79 -1.71 22.42
CA ASN A 129 -11.51 -0.84 23.35
C ASN A 129 -12.98 -1.24 23.51
N GLN A 130 -13.67 -1.60 22.42
CA GLN A 130 -15.03 -2.09 22.45
C GLN A 130 -15.15 -3.40 23.26
N GLN A 131 -14.19 -4.34 23.10
CA GLN A 131 -14.18 -5.58 23.87
C GLN A 131 -14.00 -5.33 25.37
N ILE A 132 -13.09 -4.42 25.75
CA ILE A 132 -12.85 -4.06 27.16
C ILE A 132 -14.11 -3.45 27.80
N HIS A 133 -14.81 -2.58 27.08
CA HIS A 133 -16.03 -1.95 27.60
C HIS A 133 -17.22 -2.90 27.71
N GLN A 134 -17.37 -3.82 26.76
CA GLN A 134 -18.50 -4.77 26.75
C GLN A 134 -18.33 -5.94 27.71
N PHE A 135 -17.09 -6.38 27.92
CA PHE A 135 -16.75 -7.58 28.70
C PHE A 135 -15.66 -7.25 29.71
N PRO A 136 -16.00 -6.83 30.95
CA PRO A 136 -15.02 -6.53 32.03
C PRO A 136 -14.10 -7.73 32.34
N THR A 137 -14.60 -8.96 32.13
CA THR A 137 -13.81 -10.20 32.22
C THR A 137 -13.75 -10.84 30.83
N MET A 138 -12.62 -10.68 30.15
CA MET A 138 -12.42 -11.29 28.83
C MET A 138 -12.26 -12.81 28.94
N GLY A 139 -12.97 -13.53 28.06
CA GLY A 139 -12.74 -14.96 27.85
C GLY A 139 -11.35 -15.24 27.25
N THR A 140 -10.89 -16.48 27.38
CA THR A 140 -9.55 -16.91 26.91
C THR A 140 -9.36 -16.68 25.41
N GLU A 141 -10.40 -16.87 24.60
CA GLU A 141 -10.37 -16.68 23.15
C GLU A 141 -10.20 -15.20 22.79
N THR A 142 -11.01 -14.31 23.38
CA THR A 142 -10.91 -12.85 23.19
C THR A 142 -9.53 -12.32 23.60
N THR A 143 -9.00 -12.82 24.73
CA THR A 143 -7.64 -12.45 25.18
C THR A 143 -6.58 -12.85 24.16
N ARG A 144 -6.70 -14.01 23.53
CA ARG A 144 -5.77 -14.47 22.48
C ARG A 144 -5.89 -13.60 21.22
N GLU A 145 -7.09 -13.22 20.79
CA GLU A 145 -7.31 -12.30 19.67
C GLU A 145 -6.69 -10.93 19.94
N VAL A 146 -6.96 -10.35 21.11
CA VAL A 146 -6.36 -9.07 21.55
C VAL A 146 -4.84 -9.11 21.46
N HIS A 147 -4.23 -10.15 22.03
CA HIS A 147 -2.78 -10.34 21.95
C HIS A 147 -2.29 -10.45 20.49
N THR A 148 -3.01 -11.21 19.66
CA THR A 148 -2.67 -11.38 18.24
C THR A 148 -2.65 -10.05 17.51
N TYR A 149 -3.65 -9.19 17.69
CA TYR A 149 -3.68 -7.88 17.04
C TYR A 149 -2.61 -6.93 17.55
N ILE A 150 -2.34 -6.92 18.87
CA ILE A 150 -1.31 -6.04 19.46
C ILE A 150 0.08 -6.35 18.89
N VAL A 151 0.48 -7.61 18.85
CA VAL A 151 1.83 -8.00 18.40
C VAL A 151 2.04 -7.81 16.90
N LYS A 152 0.98 -7.70 16.11
CA LYS A 152 1.04 -7.52 14.66
C LYS A 152 0.99 -6.05 14.20
N ARG A 153 0.72 -5.10 15.11
CA ARG A 153 0.72 -3.68 14.78
C ARG A 153 2.10 -3.25 14.27
N ASN A 154 2.10 -2.47 13.19
CA ASN A 154 3.31 -1.90 12.58
C ASN A 154 4.34 -2.93 12.09
N THR A 155 3.93 -4.16 11.79
CA THR A 155 4.84 -5.22 11.34
C THR A 155 4.60 -5.68 9.91
N ALA A 156 3.51 -5.26 9.28
CA ALA A 156 3.20 -5.60 7.90
C ALA A 156 4.15 -4.91 6.92
N LEU A 157 4.53 -5.63 5.87
CA LEU A 157 5.31 -5.12 4.74
C LEU A 157 4.61 -5.52 3.44
N PHE A 158 4.72 -4.67 2.43
CA PHE A 158 4.19 -4.93 1.09
C PHE A 158 5.30 -4.86 0.05
N ASP A 159 5.25 -5.72 -0.94
CA ASP A 159 5.95 -5.55 -2.19
C ASP A 159 5.01 -5.03 -3.30
N SER A 160 5.60 -4.61 -4.42
CA SER A 160 4.85 -4.08 -5.56
C SER A 160 5.51 -4.51 -6.87
N ARG A 161 4.69 -4.85 -7.82
CA ARG A 161 5.09 -5.24 -9.18
C ARG A 161 4.10 -4.75 -10.23
#